data_4ade57c5308d52624f1ecac09e557c46
#
_entry.id   4ade57c5308d52624f1ecac09e557c46
#
_cell.length_a   1.000
_cell.length_b   1.000
_cell.length_c   1.000
_cell.angle_alpha   90.00
_cell.angle_beta   90.00
_cell.angle_gamma   90.00
#
_symmetry.space_group_name_H-M   'P 1'
#
loop_
_entity.id
_entity.type
_entity.pdbx_description
1 polymer ?
#
loop_
_entity_poly.entity_id
_entity_poly.type
_entity_poly.pdbx_seq_one_letter_code
_entity_poly.pdbx_strand_id
1 'polypeptide(L)'
;MGPVVARAVGGGLRSGSDRVKTDARDAMLLARLLRLDEIVSVSVPSVEREAARDLVRAREDARGDLMRARHRVSKLLLRRGIVYYGGHAWTGTHLVWLRRQHFDAPGLQLAFDAEHEAVLQAEARRNRLDKAIEAIAADSEYTPVVHRLGCLRGIATLTAFGLAVEIGDWDRLTGSSIGAYLGMVPTESSSGQSRSQGPITKTGNTHARRLLVEAGWQHLKPYRTPGARMRARWELAPAAARARGHAGNQRLHQRWVHFTERKKDPVVANVAIDRELAGWCWSLERGCF
;
A
#
# COMPACT_ATOMS: atom_id res chain seq x y z
N MET A 1 6.18 28.65 9.31
CA MET A 1 6.79 28.27 8.02
C MET A 1 7.84 27.20 8.33
N GLY A 2 7.55 25.93 8.02
CA GLY A 2 8.50 24.83 8.25
C GLY A 2 9.63 24.85 7.21
N PRO A 3 10.74 24.14 7.46
CA PRO A 3 11.85 24.07 6.52
C PRO A 3 11.37 23.43 5.20
N VAL A 4 11.75 24.07 4.09
CA VAL A 4 11.42 23.59 2.73
C VAL A 4 12.68 22.99 2.12
N VAL A 5 12.62 21.72 1.71
CA VAL A 5 13.68 21.07 0.94
C VAL A 5 13.28 21.04 -0.53
N ALA A 6 14.17 21.43 -1.38
CA ALA A 6 13.98 21.39 -2.82
C ALA A 6 14.27 19.97 -3.37
N ARG A 7 13.33 19.40 -4.10
CA ARG A 7 13.52 18.18 -4.88
C ARG A 7 13.51 18.51 -6.37
N ALA A 8 14.56 18.14 -7.08
CA ALA A 8 14.58 18.25 -8.52
C ALA A 8 13.53 17.33 -9.15
N VAL A 9 12.61 17.88 -9.93
CA VAL A 9 11.66 17.13 -10.76
C VAL A 9 12.39 16.82 -12.06
N GLY A 10 12.89 15.63 -12.22
CA GLY A 10 13.40 15.27 -13.51
C GLY A 10 14.25 14.02 -13.56
N GLY A 11 13.60 12.88 -13.87
CA GLY A 11 14.29 11.75 -14.48
C GLY A 11 14.72 11.97 -15.93
N GLY A 12 14.50 13.17 -16.51
CA GLY A 12 14.72 13.47 -17.92
C GLY A 12 15.94 14.31 -18.27
N LEU A 13 16.64 14.91 -17.29
CA LEU A 13 17.79 15.79 -17.52
C LEU A 13 19.17 15.13 -17.41
N ARG A 14 19.24 13.85 -17.10
CA ARG A 14 20.50 13.09 -17.19
C ARG A 14 20.61 12.49 -18.57
N SER A 15 21.63 12.92 -19.34
CA SER A 15 21.96 12.21 -20.57
C SER A 15 22.39 10.78 -20.22
N GLY A 16 21.95 9.79 -21.01
CA GLY A 16 22.24 8.38 -20.73
C GLY A 16 23.73 7.99 -20.71
N SER A 17 24.64 8.94 -20.93
CA SER A 17 26.10 8.81 -20.87
C SER A 17 26.70 9.19 -19.53
N ASP A 18 25.95 9.78 -18.59
CA ASP A 18 26.50 10.33 -17.34
C ASP A 18 26.43 9.30 -16.19
N ARG A 19 27.34 8.33 -16.24
CA ARG A 19 27.49 7.28 -15.21
C ARG A 19 28.25 7.73 -13.95
N VAL A 20 28.82 8.95 -13.96
CA VAL A 20 29.60 9.46 -12.85
C VAL A 20 28.76 10.39 -12.00
N LYS A 21 28.42 9.94 -10.79
CA LYS A 21 27.71 10.72 -9.77
C LYS A 21 28.77 11.36 -8.84
N THR A 22 28.80 12.67 -8.75
CA THR A 22 29.60 13.43 -7.78
C THR A 22 28.75 14.53 -7.16
N ASP A 23 29.04 14.87 -5.90
CA ASP A 23 28.31 15.92 -5.18
C ASP A 23 28.40 17.28 -5.90
N ALA A 24 29.55 17.59 -6.51
CA ALA A 24 29.73 18.81 -7.29
C ALA A 24 28.80 18.88 -8.52
N ARG A 25 28.59 17.77 -9.23
CA ARG A 25 27.66 17.72 -10.37
C ARG A 25 26.21 17.81 -9.92
N ASP A 26 25.87 17.14 -8.82
CA ASP A 26 24.52 17.20 -8.25
C ASP A 26 24.24 18.64 -7.76
N ALA A 27 25.20 19.33 -7.12
CA ALA A 27 25.07 20.73 -6.71
C ALA A 27 24.92 21.67 -7.91
N MET A 28 25.71 21.50 -8.98
CA MET A 28 25.56 22.30 -10.21
C MET A 28 24.19 22.08 -10.88
N LEU A 29 23.70 20.83 -10.91
CA LEU A 29 22.37 20.54 -11.46
C LEU A 29 21.29 21.24 -10.66
N LEU A 30 21.34 21.14 -9.33
CA LEU A 30 20.38 21.82 -8.43
C LEU A 30 20.42 23.35 -8.61
N ALA A 31 21.61 23.95 -8.68
CA ALA A 31 21.76 25.39 -8.91
C ALA A 31 21.17 25.83 -10.26
N ARG A 32 21.37 25.01 -11.30
CA ARG A 32 20.78 25.26 -12.64
C ARG A 32 19.24 25.18 -12.60
N LEU A 33 18.69 24.14 -11.99
CA LEU A 33 17.25 23.96 -11.85
C LEU A 33 16.62 25.07 -11.01
N LEU A 34 17.29 25.51 -9.95
CA LEU A 34 16.85 26.66 -9.13
C LEU A 34 16.79 27.93 -9.96
N ARG A 35 17.82 28.18 -10.78
CA ARG A 35 17.85 29.38 -11.67
C ARG A 35 16.74 29.35 -12.72
N LEU A 36 16.30 28.18 -13.14
CA LEU A 36 15.23 28.00 -14.14
C LEU A 36 13.83 27.91 -13.53
N ASP A 37 13.71 28.05 -12.21
CA ASP A 37 12.46 27.85 -11.46
C ASP A 37 11.80 26.48 -11.70
N GLU A 38 12.62 25.46 -12.01
CA GLU A 38 12.19 24.08 -12.25
C GLU A 38 12.24 23.22 -10.99
N ILE A 39 12.50 23.82 -9.83
CA ILE A 39 12.51 23.11 -8.54
C ILE A 39 11.13 23.16 -7.91
N VAL A 40 10.54 22.00 -7.71
CA VAL A 40 9.32 21.88 -6.90
C VAL A 40 9.71 21.78 -5.44
N SER A 41 9.26 22.75 -4.63
CA SER A 41 9.45 22.70 -3.19
C SER A 41 8.67 21.53 -2.59
N VAL A 42 9.28 20.82 -1.63
CA VAL A 42 8.63 19.76 -0.87
C VAL A 42 8.62 20.14 0.61
N SER A 43 7.49 19.94 1.26
CA SER A 43 7.38 20.12 2.70
C SER A 43 8.22 19.06 3.42
N VAL A 44 9.06 19.49 4.36
CA VAL A 44 9.74 18.58 5.27
C VAL A 44 8.69 18.02 6.23
N PRO A 45 8.57 16.69 6.38
CA PRO A 45 7.64 16.12 7.33
C PRO A 45 7.94 16.59 8.76
N SER A 46 6.91 16.78 9.58
CA SER A 46 7.09 17.00 11.02
C SER A 46 7.64 15.74 11.69
N VAL A 47 8.19 15.89 12.89
CA VAL A 47 8.71 14.78 13.70
C VAL A 47 7.59 13.76 13.96
N GLU A 48 6.39 14.23 14.23
CA GLU A 48 5.21 13.39 14.48
C GLU A 48 4.82 12.58 13.23
N ARG A 49 4.91 13.21 12.05
CA ARG A 49 4.64 12.52 10.78
C ARG A 49 5.70 11.47 10.47
N GLU A 50 6.95 11.76 10.73
CA GLU A 50 8.04 10.78 10.56
C GLU A 50 7.86 9.61 11.53
N ALA A 51 7.57 9.87 12.80
CA ALA A 51 7.29 8.83 13.80
C ALA A 51 6.09 7.95 13.40
N ALA A 52 5.00 8.55 12.91
CA ALA A 52 3.85 7.81 12.42
C ALA A 52 4.19 6.93 11.20
N ARG A 53 5.04 7.44 10.29
CA ARG A 53 5.54 6.71 9.14
C ARG A 53 6.44 5.54 9.54
N ASP A 54 7.33 5.73 10.50
CA ASP A 54 8.19 4.68 11.03
C ASP A 54 7.39 3.57 11.70
N LEU A 55 6.33 3.91 12.44
CA LEU A 55 5.41 2.93 13.03
C LEU A 55 4.73 2.07 11.94
N VAL A 56 4.23 2.70 10.88
CA VAL A 56 3.60 1.99 9.76
C VAL A 56 4.59 1.08 9.04
N ARG A 57 5.83 1.51 8.87
CA ARG A 57 6.90 0.72 8.24
C ARG A 57 7.34 -0.44 9.12
N ALA A 58 7.51 -0.21 10.44
CA ALA A 58 7.80 -1.26 11.40
C ALA A 58 6.70 -2.35 11.43
N ARG A 59 5.43 -1.94 11.26
CA ARG A 59 4.31 -2.87 11.12
C ARG A 59 4.40 -3.68 9.82
N GLU A 60 4.80 -3.05 8.72
CA GLU A 60 4.98 -3.74 7.44
C GLU A 60 6.12 -4.76 7.50
N ASP A 61 7.22 -4.40 8.15
CA ASP A 61 8.34 -5.32 8.38
C ASP A 61 7.88 -6.52 9.22
N ALA A 62 7.13 -6.29 10.31
CA ALA A 62 6.57 -7.36 11.13
C ALA A 62 5.61 -8.27 10.35
N ARG A 63 4.84 -7.72 9.38
CA ARG A 63 4.03 -8.52 8.44
C ARG A 63 4.90 -9.40 7.55
N GLY A 64 5.98 -8.84 7.04
CA GLY A 64 6.95 -9.55 6.20
C GLY A 64 7.65 -10.67 6.98
N ASP A 65 8.05 -10.41 8.23
CA ASP A 65 8.66 -11.40 9.13
C ASP A 65 7.70 -12.57 9.39
N LEU A 66 6.45 -12.27 9.70
CA LEU A 66 5.42 -13.29 9.90
C LEU A 66 5.23 -14.16 8.65
N MET A 67 5.19 -13.56 7.45
CA MET A 67 5.07 -14.33 6.22
C MET A 67 6.29 -15.23 5.99
N ARG A 68 7.50 -14.73 6.23
CA ARG A 68 8.73 -15.53 6.15
C ARG A 68 8.74 -16.68 7.14
N ALA A 69 8.37 -16.44 8.40
CA ALA A 69 8.28 -17.50 9.41
C ALA A 69 7.24 -18.57 9.02
N ARG A 70 6.06 -18.17 8.58
CA ARG A 70 5.03 -19.06 8.08
C ARG A 70 5.51 -19.92 6.91
N HIS A 71 6.25 -19.35 5.98
CA HIS A 71 6.81 -20.10 4.86
C HIS A 71 7.85 -21.13 5.32
N ARG A 72 8.71 -20.81 6.31
CA ARG A 72 9.71 -21.74 6.85
C ARG A 72 9.03 -22.95 7.48
N VAL A 73 8.04 -22.77 8.34
CA VAL A 73 7.23 -23.88 8.90
C VAL A 73 6.59 -24.73 7.79
N SER A 74 5.93 -24.07 6.84
CA SER A 74 5.26 -24.79 5.74
C SER A 74 6.24 -25.61 4.91
N LYS A 75 7.44 -25.08 4.62
CA LYS A 75 8.47 -25.77 3.85
C LYS A 75 9.15 -26.89 4.63
N LEU A 76 9.31 -26.72 5.95
CA LEU A 76 9.81 -27.78 6.82
C LEU A 76 8.87 -29.00 6.79
N LEU A 77 7.58 -28.79 6.98
CA LEU A 77 6.55 -29.83 6.94
C LEU A 77 6.47 -30.50 5.55
N LEU A 78 6.44 -29.68 4.50
CA LEU A 78 6.35 -30.17 3.11
C LEU A 78 7.52 -31.09 2.74
N ARG A 79 8.76 -30.77 3.17
CA ARG A 79 9.94 -31.63 2.94
C ARG A 79 9.83 -32.99 3.63
N ARG A 80 8.94 -33.12 4.61
CA ARG A 80 8.64 -34.39 5.31
C ARG A 80 7.40 -35.07 4.79
N GLY A 81 6.79 -34.57 3.70
CA GLY A 81 5.56 -35.08 3.14
C GLY A 81 4.32 -34.80 3.98
N ILE A 82 4.43 -33.90 4.98
CA ILE A 82 3.33 -33.53 5.87
C ILE A 82 2.58 -32.35 5.27
N VAL A 83 1.34 -32.57 4.87
CA VAL A 83 0.48 -31.59 4.22
C VAL A 83 -0.84 -31.49 5.00
N TYR A 84 -1.29 -30.26 5.21
CA TYR A 84 -2.58 -30.00 5.83
C TYR A 84 -3.71 -30.01 4.78
N TYR A 85 -4.70 -30.89 4.93
CA TYR A 85 -5.84 -31.01 4.03
C TYR A 85 -7.15 -30.45 4.61
N GLY A 86 -7.12 -29.89 5.84
CA GLY A 86 -8.31 -29.41 6.55
C GLY A 86 -8.80 -28.01 6.13
N GLY A 87 -8.43 -27.52 4.95
CA GLY A 87 -8.85 -26.21 4.43
C GLY A 87 -7.70 -25.18 4.34
N HIS A 88 -8.02 -23.92 4.61
CA HIS A 88 -7.02 -22.85 4.48
C HIS A 88 -5.97 -22.88 5.59
N ALA A 89 -4.70 -22.71 5.21
CA ALA A 89 -3.58 -22.57 6.16
C ALA A 89 -3.74 -21.31 7.03
N TRP A 90 -3.16 -21.34 8.23
CA TRP A 90 -3.11 -20.23 9.20
C TRP A 90 -4.47 -19.79 9.75
N THR A 91 -5.48 -20.68 9.67
CA THR A 91 -6.75 -20.56 10.39
C THR A 91 -6.63 -21.18 11.78
N GLY A 92 -7.61 -20.95 12.66
CA GLY A 92 -7.64 -21.56 13.99
C GLY A 92 -7.49 -23.08 13.97
N THR A 93 -8.19 -23.76 13.04
CA THR A 93 -8.10 -25.21 12.83
C THR A 93 -6.70 -25.66 12.39
N HIS A 94 -6.06 -24.92 11.50
CA HIS A 94 -4.68 -25.19 11.10
C HIS A 94 -3.69 -24.99 12.25
N LEU A 95 -3.87 -23.97 13.08
CA LEU A 95 -3.01 -23.74 14.25
C LEU A 95 -3.14 -24.85 15.29
N VAL A 96 -4.35 -25.38 15.49
CA VAL A 96 -4.56 -26.56 16.35
C VAL A 96 -3.86 -27.79 15.76
N TRP A 97 -3.96 -27.98 14.44
CA TRP A 97 -3.26 -29.09 13.76
C TRP A 97 -1.74 -28.94 13.86
N LEU A 98 -1.17 -27.75 13.70
CA LEU A 98 0.27 -27.49 13.86
C LEU A 98 0.77 -27.87 15.25
N ARG A 99 0.04 -27.54 16.31
CA ARG A 99 0.41 -27.87 17.70
C ARG A 99 0.43 -29.38 17.99
N ARG A 100 -0.19 -30.19 17.16
CA ARG A 100 -0.23 -31.65 17.28
C ARG A 100 0.89 -32.35 16.50
N GLN A 101 1.69 -31.60 15.76
CA GLN A 101 2.81 -32.19 15.02
C GLN A 101 3.92 -32.53 16.01
N HIS A 102 4.37 -33.77 15.91
CA HIS A 102 5.45 -34.35 16.72
C HIS A 102 6.41 -35.14 15.83
N PHE A 103 7.70 -35.10 16.16
CA PHE A 103 8.73 -35.77 15.39
C PHE A 103 9.63 -36.59 16.29
N ASP A 104 9.86 -37.86 15.95
CA ASP A 104 10.71 -38.78 16.71
C ASP A 104 12.20 -38.34 16.73
N ALA A 105 12.66 -37.71 15.64
CA ALA A 105 14.03 -37.19 15.56
C ALA A 105 14.17 -35.90 16.38
N PRO A 106 14.97 -35.89 17.48
CA PRO A 106 15.05 -34.72 18.40
C PRO A 106 15.46 -33.44 17.68
N GLY A 107 16.42 -33.49 16.75
CA GLY A 107 16.85 -32.32 15.99
C GLY A 107 15.76 -31.73 15.09
N LEU A 108 14.88 -32.57 14.55
CA LEU A 108 13.75 -32.12 13.76
C LEU A 108 12.67 -31.50 14.63
N GLN A 109 12.37 -32.09 15.79
CA GLN A 109 11.43 -31.54 16.77
C GLN A 109 11.89 -30.15 17.21
N LEU A 110 13.16 -30.01 17.61
CA LEU A 110 13.71 -28.69 18.01
C LEU A 110 13.65 -27.65 16.88
N ALA A 111 13.95 -28.06 15.64
CA ALA A 111 13.83 -27.17 14.50
C ALA A 111 12.39 -26.73 14.22
N PHE A 112 11.43 -27.65 14.33
CA PHE A 112 10.02 -27.33 14.17
C PHE A 112 9.52 -26.39 15.28
N ASP A 113 9.87 -26.67 16.53
CA ASP A 113 9.47 -25.86 17.69
C ASP A 113 10.01 -24.42 17.54
N ALA A 114 11.29 -24.25 17.19
CA ALA A 114 11.90 -22.95 16.97
C ALA A 114 11.20 -22.16 15.83
N GLU A 115 10.91 -22.80 14.71
CA GLU A 115 10.22 -22.12 13.59
C GLU A 115 8.74 -21.80 13.92
N HIS A 116 8.07 -22.69 14.68
CA HIS A 116 6.71 -22.43 15.13
C HIS A 116 6.66 -21.29 16.15
N GLU A 117 7.59 -21.26 17.09
CA GLU A 117 7.74 -20.14 18.05
C GLU A 117 7.99 -18.81 17.32
N ALA A 118 8.85 -18.80 16.29
CA ALA A 118 9.09 -17.61 15.47
C ALA A 118 7.81 -17.07 14.80
N VAL A 119 6.89 -17.97 14.37
CA VAL A 119 5.57 -17.54 13.87
C VAL A 119 4.76 -16.85 14.96
N LEU A 120 4.68 -17.45 16.16
CA LEU A 120 3.90 -16.89 17.27
C LEU A 120 4.45 -15.51 17.71
N GLN A 121 5.76 -15.38 17.81
CA GLN A 121 6.41 -14.12 18.16
C GLN A 121 6.19 -13.03 17.11
N ALA A 122 6.35 -13.36 15.83
CA ALA A 122 6.11 -12.42 14.73
C ALA A 122 4.63 -11.99 14.67
N GLU A 123 3.69 -12.92 14.91
CA GLU A 123 2.27 -12.61 14.98
C GLU A 123 1.93 -11.69 16.17
N ALA A 124 2.46 -11.96 17.34
CA ALA A 124 2.29 -11.12 18.53
C ALA A 124 2.85 -9.71 18.29
N ARG A 125 4.05 -9.60 17.69
CA ARG A 125 4.67 -8.31 17.32
C ARG A 125 3.78 -7.51 16.36
N ARG A 126 3.34 -8.13 15.26
CA ARG A 126 2.43 -7.49 14.30
C ARG A 126 1.14 -7.01 14.98
N ASN A 127 0.52 -7.85 15.81
CA ASN A 127 -0.74 -7.50 16.49
C ASN A 127 -0.57 -6.32 17.46
N ARG A 128 0.57 -6.21 18.15
CA ARG A 128 0.85 -5.04 18.99
C ARG A 128 0.95 -3.76 18.14
N LEU A 129 1.62 -3.82 17.00
CA LEU A 129 1.74 -2.67 16.09
C LEU A 129 0.41 -2.30 15.45
N ASP A 130 -0.43 -3.29 15.08
CA ASP A 130 -1.79 -3.06 14.60
C ASP A 130 -2.61 -2.27 15.63
N LYS A 131 -2.60 -2.68 16.90
CA LYS A 131 -3.29 -1.98 17.99
C LYS A 131 -2.75 -0.56 18.22
N ALA A 132 -1.44 -0.38 18.16
CA ALA A 132 -0.83 0.96 18.30
C ALA A 132 -1.28 1.90 17.18
N ILE A 133 -1.30 1.41 15.92
CA ILE A 133 -1.80 2.19 14.77
C ILE A 133 -3.28 2.49 14.94
N GLU A 134 -4.10 1.52 15.34
CA GLU A 134 -5.53 1.73 15.56
C GLU A 134 -5.80 2.81 16.64
N ALA A 135 -5.03 2.82 17.72
CA ALA A 135 -5.14 3.83 18.77
C ALA A 135 -4.80 5.24 18.27
N ILE A 136 -3.69 5.39 17.52
CA ILE A 136 -3.31 6.70 16.95
C ILE A 136 -4.31 7.12 15.86
N ALA A 137 -4.80 6.20 15.05
CA ALA A 137 -5.80 6.48 14.03
C ALA A 137 -7.15 6.93 14.60
N ALA A 138 -7.47 6.54 15.83
CA ALA A 138 -8.70 6.92 16.52
C ALA A 138 -8.65 8.33 17.12
N ASP A 139 -7.46 8.80 17.54
CA ASP A 139 -7.29 10.10 18.18
C ASP A 139 -5.95 10.74 17.77
N SER A 140 -5.95 11.42 16.63
CA SER A 140 -4.81 12.17 16.10
C SER A 140 -5.24 13.10 14.95
N GLU A 141 -4.31 13.87 14.43
CA GLU A 141 -4.50 14.67 13.21
C GLU A 141 -4.95 13.83 11.99
N TYR A 142 -4.67 12.53 11.98
CA TYR A 142 -5.02 11.62 10.88
C TYR A 142 -6.45 11.07 10.97
N THR A 143 -7.11 11.17 12.14
CA THR A 143 -8.44 10.60 12.37
C THR A 143 -9.47 11.02 11.31
N PRO A 144 -9.59 12.30 10.93
CA PRO A 144 -10.55 12.71 9.91
C PRO A 144 -10.28 12.08 8.52
N VAL A 145 -9.00 11.99 8.14
CA VAL A 145 -8.59 11.37 6.86
C VAL A 145 -8.87 9.88 6.88
N VAL A 146 -8.53 9.19 7.97
CA VAL A 146 -8.79 7.75 8.15
C VAL A 146 -10.27 7.44 8.02
N HIS A 147 -11.15 8.23 8.63
CA HIS A 147 -12.59 8.06 8.54
C HIS A 147 -13.11 8.26 7.11
N ARG A 148 -12.64 9.29 6.41
CA ARG A 148 -13.02 9.54 5.01
C ARG A 148 -12.54 8.44 4.08
N LEU A 149 -11.27 8.04 4.14
CA LEU A 149 -10.71 6.96 3.32
C LEU A 149 -11.36 5.61 3.60
N GLY A 150 -11.75 5.36 4.86
CA GLY A 150 -12.47 4.17 5.30
C GLY A 150 -13.85 3.97 4.63
N CYS A 151 -14.35 4.97 3.89
CA CYS A 151 -15.54 4.86 3.06
C CYS A 151 -15.30 4.05 1.77
N LEU A 152 -14.06 3.83 1.38
CA LEU A 152 -13.71 3.00 0.22
C LEU A 152 -13.52 1.53 0.62
N ARG A 153 -14.01 0.64 -0.23
CA ARG A 153 -13.86 -0.80 -0.07
C ARG A 153 -12.37 -1.17 -0.20
N GLY A 154 -11.92 -2.10 0.63
CA GLY A 154 -10.51 -2.49 0.69
C GLY A 154 -9.65 -1.57 1.56
N ILE A 155 -10.16 -0.40 1.95
CA ILE A 155 -9.45 0.55 2.82
C ILE A 155 -10.09 0.52 4.21
N ALA A 156 -9.44 -0.19 5.13
CA ALA A 156 -9.76 -0.20 6.55
C ALA A 156 -8.78 0.70 7.32
N THR A 157 -8.94 0.82 8.64
CA THR A 157 -8.17 1.74 9.49
C THR A 157 -6.66 1.69 9.23
N LEU A 158 -6.06 0.50 9.24
CA LEU A 158 -4.61 0.35 9.02
C LEU A 158 -4.18 0.82 7.62
N THR A 159 -4.96 0.49 6.59
CA THR A 159 -4.68 0.90 5.22
C THR A 159 -4.88 2.41 5.05
N ALA A 160 -5.96 2.96 5.62
CA ALA A 160 -6.25 4.39 5.57
C ALA A 160 -5.16 5.21 6.27
N PHE A 161 -4.76 4.80 7.48
CA PHE A 161 -3.67 5.43 8.23
C PHE A 161 -2.34 5.33 7.46
N GLY A 162 -2.00 4.15 6.94
CA GLY A 162 -0.80 3.96 6.12
C GLY A 162 -0.77 4.88 4.90
N LEU A 163 -1.87 5.03 4.18
CA LEU A 163 -1.98 5.95 3.04
C LEU A 163 -1.84 7.42 3.50
N ALA A 164 -2.49 7.80 4.59
CA ALA A 164 -2.42 9.15 5.14
C ALA A 164 -0.98 9.58 5.47
N VAL A 165 -0.23 8.74 6.18
CA VAL A 165 1.14 9.07 6.61
C VAL A 165 2.18 8.94 5.48
N GLU A 166 2.02 7.96 4.59
CA GLU A 166 2.98 7.73 3.50
C GLU A 166 2.86 8.75 2.38
N ILE A 167 1.65 9.17 2.00
CA ILE A 167 1.43 10.23 1.01
C ILE A 167 1.73 11.60 1.63
N GLY A 168 1.20 11.83 2.84
CA GLY A 168 1.48 13.00 3.66
C GLY A 168 0.87 14.29 3.10
N ASP A 169 1.55 14.93 2.17
CA ASP A 169 1.10 16.17 1.54
C ASP A 169 0.24 15.86 0.30
N TRP A 170 -1.07 15.82 0.51
CA TRP A 170 -2.05 15.59 -0.54
C TRP A 170 -2.34 16.83 -1.38
N ASP A 171 -2.03 18.03 -0.84
CA ASP A 171 -2.30 19.33 -1.48
C ASP A 171 -1.50 19.53 -2.75
N ARG A 172 -0.28 19.01 -2.79
CA ARG A 172 0.59 19.04 -3.97
C ARG A 172 0.14 18.13 -5.10
N LEU A 173 -0.87 17.28 -4.88
CA LEU A 173 -1.34 16.29 -5.83
C LEU A 173 -2.71 16.68 -6.38
N THR A 174 -3.05 16.09 -7.51
CA THR A 174 -4.38 16.13 -8.11
C THR A 174 -4.89 14.71 -8.31
N GLY A 175 -6.19 14.53 -8.55
CA GLY A 175 -6.76 13.22 -8.87
C GLY A 175 -6.12 12.56 -10.10
N SER A 176 -5.56 13.34 -11.03
CA SER A 176 -4.84 12.82 -12.19
C SER A 176 -3.36 12.55 -11.93
N SER A 177 -2.69 13.34 -11.09
CA SER A 177 -1.25 13.23 -10.83
C SER A 177 -0.89 12.20 -9.76
N ILE A 178 -1.81 11.87 -8.83
CA ILE A 178 -1.54 10.94 -7.73
C ILE A 178 -1.14 9.53 -8.24
N GLY A 179 -1.73 9.07 -9.35
CA GLY A 179 -1.36 7.80 -9.96
C GLY A 179 0.08 7.77 -10.47
N ALA A 180 0.55 8.89 -11.04
CA ALA A 180 1.93 9.05 -11.48
C ALA A 180 2.89 9.14 -10.28
N TYR A 181 2.51 9.90 -9.25
CA TYR A 181 3.27 10.00 -7.99
C TYR A 181 3.50 8.64 -7.33
N LEU A 182 2.54 7.74 -7.41
CA LEU A 182 2.62 6.38 -6.88
C LEU A 182 3.25 5.38 -7.87
N GLY A 183 3.65 5.83 -9.07
CA GLY A 183 4.26 4.99 -10.09
C GLY A 183 3.33 3.93 -10.67
N MET A 184 2.03 4.23 -10.73
CA MET A 184 0.98 3.37 -11.32
C MET A 184 0.61 3.76 -12.74
N VAL A 185 1.41 4.59 -13.40
CA VAL A 185 1.29 4.90 -14.82
C VAL A 185 2.19 4.01 -15.64
N PRO A 186 1.77 3.60 -16.85
CA PRO A 186 2.63 2.81 -17.71
C PRO A 186 3.87 3.61 -18.13
N THR A 187 4.97 2.91 -18.34
CA THR A 187 6.10 3.46 -19.09
C THR A 187 5.67 3.66 -20.53
N GLU A 188 6.14 4.71 -21.16
CA GLU A 188 5.83 5.00 -22.56
C GLU A 188 7.13 5.21 -23.33
N SER A 189 7.26 4.52 -24.46
CA SER A 189 8.31 4.69 -25.44
C SER A 189 7.64 4.90 -26.79
N SER A 190 7.32 6.15 -27.09
CA SER A 190 6.58 6.52 -28.31
C SER A 190 7.47 7.38 -29.18
N SER A 191 7.45 7.12 -30.50
CA SER A 191 8.12 7.92 -31.49
C SER A 191 7.20 8.13 -32.70
N GLY A 192 6.94 9.38 -33.07
CA GLY A 192 6.06 9.72 -34.19
C GLY A 192 4.65 9.14 -34.01
N GLN A 193 4.21 8.31 -34.97
CA GLN A 193 2.89 7.68 -34.91
C GLN A 193 2.84 6.36 -34.12
N SER A 194 3.98 5.84 -33.67
CA SER A 194 4.05 4.60 -32.91
C SER A 194 3.94 4.87 -31.40
N ARG A 195 2.92 4.27 -30.76
CA ARG A 195 2.74 4.33 -29.33
C ARG A 195 2.98 2.96 -28.69
N SER A 196 4.05 2.84 -27.92
CA SER A 196 4.38 1.63 -27.17
C SER A 196 4.31 1.90 -25.67
N GLN A 197 3.45 1.17 -24.97
CA GLN A 197 3.32 1.25 -23.51
C GLN A 197 3.85 -0.03 -22.87
N GLY A 198 4.72 0.13 -21.88
CA GLY A 198 5.27 -0.96 -21.09
C GLY A 198 4.58 -1.14 -19.73
N PRO A 199 5.21 -1.86 -18.79
CA PRO A 199 4.71 -2.00 -17.43
C PRO A 199 4.67 -0.65 -16.70
N ILE A 200 4.06 -0.61 -15.52
CA ILE A 200 4.03 0.60 -14.70
C ILE A 200 5.44 1.03 -14.29
N THR A 201 5.65 2.34 -14.11
CA THR A 201 6.96 2.93 -13.81
C THR A 201 7.54 2.46 -12.47
N LYS A 202 6.69 2.09 -11.52
CA LYS A 202 7.06 1.69 -10.14
C LYS A 202 7.90 2.74 -9.39
N THR A 203 7.90 3.98 -9.85
CA THR A 203 8.52 5.11 -9.16
C THR A 203 7.71 5.51 -7.92
N GLY A 204 8.27 6.38 -7.07
CA GLY A 204 7.56 6.93 -5.91
C GLY A 204 7.38 5.96 -4.74
N ASN A 205 6.32 6.19 -3.93
CA ASN A 205 6.14 5.46 -2.67
C ASN A 205 5.66 4.02 -2.89
N THR A 206 6.55 3.06 -2.66
CA THR A 206 6.31 1.64 -2.86
C THR A 206 5.29 1.08 -1.87
N HIS A 207 5.31 1.57 -0.62
CA HIS A 207 4.40 1.09 0.42
C HIS A 207 2.96 1.54 0.14
N ALA A 208 2.74 2.83 -0.15
CA ALA A 208 1.41 3.34 -0.51
C ALA A 208 0.86 2.65 -1.76
N ARG A 209 1.70 2.42 -2.78
CA ARG A 209 1.31 1.66 -3.98
C ARG A 209 0.85 0.25 -3.62
N ARG A 210 1.59 -0.48 -2.78
CA ARG A 210 1.20 -1.84 -2.35
C ARG A 210 -0.14 -1.85 -1.62
N LEU A 211 -0.36 -0.90 -0.71
CA LEU A 211 -1.63 -0.78 0.02
C LEU A 211 -2.82 -0.60 -0.93
N LEU A 212 -2.66 0.21 -1.97
CA LEU A 212 -3.70 0.41 -2.98
C LEU A 212 -3.90 -0.83 -3.84
N VAL A 213 -2.82 -1.51 -4.26
CA VAL A 213 -2.92 -2.76 -5.04
C VAL A 213 -3.67 -3.84 -4.28
N GLU A 214 -3.43 -3.98 -2.98
CA GLU A 214 -4.19 -4.92 -2.13
C GLU A 214 -5.66 -4.49 -1.98
N ALA A 215 -5.93 -3.18 -1.89
CA ALA A 215 -7.29 -2.65 -1.78
C ALA A 215 -8.08 -2.80 -3.10
N GLY A 216 -7.44 -2.62 -4.25
CA GLY A 216 -8.08 -2.70 -5.56
C GLY A 216 -8.71 -4.04 -5.86
N TRP A 217 -8.06 -5.14 -5.45
CA TRP A 217 -8.62 -6.49 -5.58
C TRP A 217 -9.98 -6.67 -4.89
N GLN A 218 -10.29 -5.87 -3.87
CA GLN A 218 -11.57 -5.96 -3.20
C GLN A 218 -12.74 -5.50 -4.09
N HIS A 219 -12.49 -4.66 -5.10
CA HIS A 219 -13.50 -4.17 -6.03
C HIS A 219 -13.90 -5.18 -7.11
N LEU A 220 -13.17 -6.31 -7.24
CA LEU A 220 -13.56 -7.42 -8.12
C LEU A 220 -14.93 -8.01 -7.74
N LYS A 221 -15.20 -8.16 -6.44
CA LYS A 221 -16.46 -8.72 -5.95
C LYS A 221 -17.61 -7.74 -6.15
N PRO A 222 -18.84 -8.21 -6.41
CA PRO A 222 -20.01 -7.35 -6.54
C PRO A 222 -20.18 -6.37 -5.37
N TYR A 223 -20.55 -5.14 -5.69
CA TYR A 223 -20.83 -4.11 -4.71
C TYR A 223 -22.23 -3.52 -4.97
N ARG A 224 -23.12 -3.64 -4.01
CA ARG A 224 -24.45 -3.01 -4.01
C ARG A 224 -24.59 -2.01 -2.87
N THR A 225 -24.30 -2.47 -1.66
CA THR A 225 -24.40 -1.70 -0.42
C THR A 225 -23.22 -2.04 0.49
N PRO A 226 -22.83 -1.15 1.41
CA PRO A 226 -21.82 -1.44 2.40
C PRO A 226 -22.23 -2.58 3.33
N GLY A 227 -21.35 -3.56 3.54
CA GLY A 227 -21.56 -4.61 4.55
C GLY A 227 -21.44 -4.07 5.99
N ALA A 228 -21.82 -4.86 7.00
CA ALA A 228 -21.87 -4.43 8.41
C ALA A 228 -20.59 -3.73 8.90
N ARG A 229 -19.42 -4.33 8.68
CA ARG A 229 -18.13 -3.74 9.09
C ARG A 229 -17.83 -2.40 8.40
N MET A 230 -18.24 -2.26 7.16
CA MET A 230 -18.06 -1.01 6.41
C MET A 230 -19.04 0.05 6.89
N ARG A 231 -20.29 -0.31 7.20
CA ARG A 231 -21.29 0.61 7.77
C ARG A 231 -20.82 1.20 9.09
N ALA A 232 -20.29 0.39 9.99
CA ALA A 232 -19.74 0.88 11.26
C ALA A 232 -18.63 1.93 11.07
N ARG A 233 -17.74 1.75 10.07
CA ARG A 233 -16.75 2.79 9.72
C ARG A 233 -17.38 4.04 9.12
N TRP A 234 -18.45 3.87 8.33
CA TRP A 234 -19.15 4.99 7.70
C TRP A 234 -19.84 5.89 8.69
N GLU A 235 -20.27 5.38 9.84
CA GLU A 235 -20.88 6.18 10.92
C GLU A 235 -19.91 7.23 11.47
N LEU A 236 -18.59 6.97 11.38
CA LEU A 236 -17.54 7.88 11.81
C LEU A 236 -17.20 8.95 10.75
N ALA A 237 -17.68 8.79 9.51
CA ALA A 237 -17.33 9.68 8.41
C ALA A 237 -18.46 10.68 8.12
N PRO A 238 -18.15 11.90 7.62
CA PRO A 238 -19.14 12.86 7.16
C PRO A 238 -20.03 12.29 6.06
N ALA A 239 -21.29 12.75 5.99
CA ALA A 239 -22.28 12.29 5.01
C ALA A 239 -21.81 12.44 3.56
N ALA A 240 -21.13 13.54 3.23
CA ALA A 240 -20.56 13.79 1.91
C ALA A 240 -19.48 12.75 1.55
N ALA A 241 -18.58 12.41 2.50
CA ALA A 241 -17.56 11.37 2.30
C ALA A 241 -18.18 9.99 2.09
N ARG A 242 -19.26 9.66 2.82
CA ARG A 242 -20.02 8.41 2.62
C ARG A 242 -20.62 8.32 1.23
N ALA A 243 -21.28 9.40 0.77
CA ALA A 243 -21.86 9.47 -0.57
C ALA A 243 -20.78 9.32 -1.64
N ARG A 244 -19.66 10.03 -1.49
CA ARG A 244 -18.51 9.96 -2.39
C ARG A 244 -17.88 8.56 -2.41
N GLY A 245 -17.66 7.95 -1.25
CA GLY A 245 -17.14 6.58 -1.12
C GLY A 245 -18.09 5.54 -1.74
N HIS A 246 -19.42 5.73 -1.60
CA HIS A 246 -20.41 4.87 -2.25
C HIS A 246 -20.30 4.93 -3.78
N ALA A 247 -20.28 6.14 -4.34
CA ALA A 247 -20.10 6.35 -5.78
C ALA A 247 -18.80 5.74 -6.30
N GLY A 248 -17.67 5.93 -5.56
CA GLY A 248 -16.39 5.33 -5.87
C GLY A 248 -16.43 3.82 -5.90
N ASN A 249 -17.03 3.20 -4.88
CA ASN A 249 -17.14 1.75 -4.80
C ASN A 249 -17.97 1.16 -5.95
N GLN A 250 -19.08 1.82 -6.33
CA GLN A 250 -19.89 1.41 -7.48
C GLN A 250 -19.10 1.54 -8.79
N ARG A 251 -18.45 2.67 -9.00
CA ARG A 251 -17.67 2.96 -10.20
C ARG A 251 -16.53 1.97 -10.39
N LEU A 252 -15.74 1.71 -9.35
CA LEU A 252 -14.61 0.81 -9.41
C LEU A 252 -15.05 -0.64 -9.69
N HIS A 253 -16.17 -1.09 -9.11
CA HIS A 253 -16.72 -2.39 -9.45
C HIS A 253 -17.20 -2.48 -10.89
N GLN A 254 -17.96 -1.48 -11.37
CA GLN A 254 -18.41 -1.43 -12.77
C GLN A 254 -17.22 -1.50 -13.75
N ARG A 255 -16.12 -0.83 -13.41
CA ARG A 255 -14.91 -0.86 -14.21
C ARG A 255 -14.24 -2.25 -14.21
N TRP A 256 -14.27 -2.96 -13.09
CA TRP A 256 -13.84 -4.36 -13.02
C TRP A 256 -14.66 -5.25 -13.95
N VAL A 257 -16.00 -5.14 -13.90
CA VAL A 257 -16.92 -5.87 -14.79
C VAL A 257 -16.53 -5.65 -16.25
N HIS A 258 -16.37 -4.38 -16.65
CA HIS A 258 -15.98 -4.04 -18.02
C HIS A 258 -14.61 -4.63 -18.44
N PHE A 259 -13.61 -4.65 -17.55
CA PHE A 259 -12.34 -5.30 -17.87
C PHE A 259 -12.46 -6.82 -17.99
N THR A 260 -13.32 -7.45 -17.18
CA THR A 260 -13.58 -8.89 -17.23
C THR A 260 -14.27 -9.26 -18.54
N GLU A 261 -15.29 -8.50 -18.97
CA GLU A 261 -15.97 -8.69 -20.28
C GLU A 261 -15.00 -8.59 -21.44
N ARG A 262 -14.03 -7.70 -21.38
CA ARG A 262 -12.95 -7.55 -22.36
C ARG A 262 -11.83 -8.58 -22.24
N LYS A 263 -11.96 -9.55 -21.36
CA LYS A 263 -10.94 -10.58 -21.08
C LYS A 263 -9.55 -9.99 -20.80
N LYS A 264 -9.50 -8.81 -20.19
CA LYS A 264 -8.23 -8.17 -19.81
C LYS A 264 -7.55 -8.98 -18.73
N ASP A 265 -6.22 -9.11 -18.81
CA ASP A 265 -5.43 -9.74 -17.74
C ASP A 265 -5.78 -9.15 -16.38
N PRO A 266 -6.11 -9.97 -15.35
CA PRO A 266 -6.59 -9.49 -14.06
C PRO A 266 -5.58 -8.61 -13.32
N VAL A 267 -4.27 -8.87 -13.46
CA VAL A 267 -3.22 -8.06 -12.81
C VAL A 267 -3.17 -6.67 -13.44
N VAL A 268 -3.24 -6.61 -14.79
CA VAL A 268 -3.28 -5.34 -15.52
C VAL A 268 -4.57 -4.57 -15.23
N ALA A 269 -5.70 -5.28 -15.13
CA ALA A 269 -6.98 -4.70 -14.74
C ALA A 269 -6.91 -4.10 -13.32
N ASN A 270 -6.34 -4.86 -12.35
CA ASN A 270 -6.17 -4.38 -10.99
C ASN A 270 -5.38 -3.07 -10.93
N VAL A 271 -4.24 -3.00 -11.60
CA VAL A 271 -3.43 -1.77 -11.63
C VAL A 271 -4.20 -0.56 -12.18
N ALA A 272 -5.07 -0.78 -13.17
CA ALA A 272 -5.92 0.29 -13.71
C ALA A 272 -7.00 0.72 -12.69
N ILE A 273 -7.53 -0.22 -11.90
CA ILE A 273 -8.43 0.05 -10.77
C ILE A 273 -7.69 0.81 -9.67
N ASP A 274 -6.49 0.39 -9.30
CA ASP A 274 -5.68 1.00 -8.24
C ASP A 274 -5.34 2.45 -8.54
N ARG A 275 -5.01 2.73 -9.80
CA ARG A 275 -4.78 4.10 -10.25
C ARG A 275 -6.02 4.98 -10.10
N GLU A 276 -7.21 4.47 -10.43
CA GLU A 276 -8.47 5.19 -10.24
C GLU A 276 -8.81 5.29 -8.75
N LEU A 277 -8.59 4.23 -7.97
CA LEU A 277 -8.76 4.22 -6.51
C LEU A 277 -7.91 5.28 -5.82
N ALA A 278 -6.68 5.50 -6.27
CA ALA A 278 -5.82 6.58 -5.77
C ALA A 278 -6.47 7.96 -5.97
N GLY A 279 -7.09 8.20 -7.12
CA GLY A 279 -7.86 9.43 -7.39
C GLY A 279 -9.07 9.60 -6.47
N TRP A 280 -9.77 8.50 -6.17
CA TRP A 280 -10.87 8.51 -5.19
C TRP A 280 -10.37 8.80 -3.77
N CYS A 281 -9.22 8.23 -3.36
CA CYS A 281 -8.58 8.54 -2.09
C CYS A 281 -8.25 10.02 -1.99
N TRP A 282 -7.62 10.59 -3.02
CA TRP A 282 -7.30 12.00 -3.09
C TRP A 282 -8.55 12.88 -2.95
N SER A 283 -9.62 12.56 -3.69
CA SER A 283 -10.87 13.32 -3.62
C SER A 283 -11.50 13.28 -2.22
N LEU A 284 -11.47 12.15 -1.53
CA LEU A 284 -11.99 11.99 -0.18
C LEU A 284 -11.14 12.73 0.86
N GLU A 285 -9.83 12.72 0.71
CA GLU A 285 -8.93 13.43 1.61
C GLU A 285 -9.13 14.94 1.50
N ARG A 286 -9.18 15.48 0.29
CA ARG A 286 -9.35 16.91 0.02
C ARG A 286 -10.76 17.44 0.32
N GLY A 287 -11.73 16.57 0.59
CA GLY A 287 -13.13 17.01 0.76
C GLY A 287 -13.74 17.61 -0.52
N CYS A 288 -13.18 17.28 -1.68
CA CYS A 288 -13.71 17.68 -2.99
C CYS A 288 -14.87 16.75 -3.36
N PHE A 289 -16.08 17.11 -2.95
CA PHE A 289 -17.29 16.29 -3.15
C PHE A 289 -18.21 16.90 -4.20
#